data_3a28066899ec1b89b88c612828863745
#
_entry.id   3a28066899ec1b89b88c612828863745
#
_cell.length_a   1.000
_cell.length_b   1.000
_cell.length_c   1.000
_cell.angle_alpha   90.00
_cell.angle_beta   90.00
_cell.angle_gamma   90.00
#
_symmetry.space_group_name_H-M   'P 1'
#
loop_
_entity.id
_entity.type
_entity.pdbx_description
1 polymer ?
#
loop_
_entity_poly.entity_id
_entity_poly.type
_entity_poly.pdbx_seq_one_letter_code
_entity_poly.pdbx_strand_id
1 'polypeptide(L)'
;MIDDGLHPPTYPFQQLNTFGTFDHASIRRGYQVYREICAACHSLDLVHWRNLVNVAFTEDEVKAMAAEYEYRAGPDDNGEYFNRPGILADPMPKPYPNEEAARAGNNGAYPPDLSLITKARHGGVNYIYSLITGYHEPPAGVELREGLHFNPYFPGGAISMAQNLYDGIVDYEDGTPATASQMAKDVVTFLDWAAQPELDDRKRKGTQVLIIVSLLLALSVWSKRHRFSSLKTRKIVYNPPKDWSSNPRDLGKK
;
A
#
# COMPACT_ATOMS: atom_id res chain seq x y z
N MET A 1 23.95 13.22 -4.22
CA MET A 1 23.09 12.80 -5.35
C MET A 1 23.33 11.35 -5.76
N ILE A 2 24.57 10.84 -5.78
CA ILE A 2 24.85 9.42 -6.08
C ILE A 2 24.35 8.51 -4.94
N ASP A 3 24.41 8.98 -3.69
CA ASP A 3 24.05 8.20 -2.51
C ASP A 3 22.54 7.96 -2.36
N ASP A 4 21.69 8.80 -2.95
CA ASP A 4 20.23 8.71 -2.77
C ASP A 4 19.51 7.93 -3.90
N GLY A 5 20.20 7.61 -4.98
CA GLY A 5 19.59 7.06 -6.21
C GLY A 5 18.75 8.08 -6.99
N LEU A 6 18.27 7.68 -8.15
CA LEU A 6 17.36 8.51 -8.95
C LEU A 6 15.94 8.52 -8.37
N HIS A 7 15.30 9.68 -8.38
CA HIS A 7 13.88 9.75 -8.06
C HIS A 7 13.06 9.09 -9.17
N PRO A 8 12.13 8.18 -8.83
CA PRO A 8 11.30 7.51 -9.81
C PRO A 8 10.32 8.49 -10.46
N PRO A 9 10.05 8.39 -11.77
CA PRO A 9 8.94 9.11 -12.37
C PRO A 9 7.61 8.61 -11.86
N THR A 10 6.56 9.40 -12.05
CA THR A 10 5.20 8.99 -11.69
C THR A 10 4.59 8.15 -12.81
N TYR A 11 4.18 6.93 -12.49
CA TYR A 11 3.50 6.03 -13.41
C TYR A 11 1.99 6.05 -13.19
N PRO A 12 1.18 5.79 -14.22
CA PRO A 12 -0.28 5.88 -14.16
C PRO A 12 -0.91 4.64 -13.50
N PHE A 13 -0.51 4.31 -12.28
CA PHE A 13 -1.17 3.27 -11.50
C PHE A 13 -2.57 3.73 -11.10
N GLN A 14 -3.58 2.95 -11.46
CA GLN A 14 -4.98 3.31 -11.24
C GLN A 14 -5.31 3.52 -9.76
N GLN A 15 -4.76 2.68 -8.87
CA GLN A 15 -4.99 2.76 -7.43
C GLN A 15 -4.41 4.02 -6.78
N LEU A 16 -3.52 4.75 -7.42
CA LEU A 16 -3.01 6.03 -6.90
C LEU A 16 -3.99 7.20 -7.09
N ASN A 17 -4.93 7.08 -8.01
CA ASN A 17 -5.93 8.11 -8.24
C ASN A 17 -6.89 8.22 -7.04
N THR A 18 -7.43 9.41 -6.79
CA THR A 18 -8.33 9.68 -5.64
C THR A 18 -9.51 8.71 -5.56
N PHE A 19 -10.14 8.38 -6.69
CA PHE A 19 -11.27 7.45 -6.79
C PHE A 19 -10.89 6.12 -7.45
N GLY A 20 -9.60 5.91 -7.76
CA GLY A 20 -9.15 4.70 -8.40
C GLY A 20 -9.14 3.53 -7.41
N THR A 21 -9.45 2.35 -7.92
CA THR A 21 -9.42 1.07 -7.21
C THR A 21 -8.30 0.21 -7.76
N PHE A 22 -8.02 -0.92 -7.11
CA PHE A 22 -7.12 -1.90 -7.67
C PHE A 22 -7.72 -2.57 -8.92
N ASP A 23 -6.85 -2.89 -9.86
CA ASP A 23 -7.15 -3.83 -10.95
C ASP A 23 -6.93 -5.26 -10.42
N HIS A 24 -8.03 -5.97 -10.12
CA HIS A 24 -7.98 -7.31 -9.54
C HIS A 24 -7.41 -8.36 -10.50
N ALA A 25 -7.54 -8.18 -11.81
CA ALA A 25 -6.88 -9.04 -12.79
C ALA A 25 -5.35 -8.84 -12.73
N SER A 26 -4.89 -7.59 -12.57
CA SER A 26 -3.48 -7.26 -12.36
C SER A 26 -2.96 -7.84 -11.04
N ILE A 27 -3.77 -7.88 -9.97
CA ILE A 27 -3.39 -8.56 -8.71
C ILE A 27 -3.19 -10.05 -8.93
N ARG A 28 -4.09 -10.73 -9.68
CA ARG A 28 -3.97 -12.17 -9.99
C ARG A 28 -2.67 -12.46 -10.76
N ARG A 29 -2.41 -11.73 -11.84
CA ARG A 29 -1.17 -11.85 -12.60
C ARG A 29 0.06 -11.50 -11.78
N GLY A 30 -0.02 -10.45 -10.98
CA GLY A 30 1.06 -10.02 -10.09
C GLY A 30 1.40 -11.04 -9.02
N TYR A 31 0.40 -11.75 -8.48
CA TYR A 31 0.65 -12.90 -7.60
C TYR A 31 1.36 -14.04 -8.32
N GLN A 32 0.99 -14.32 -9.58
CA GLN A 32 1.70 -15.33 -10.38
C GLN A 32 3.17 -14.94 -10.58
N VAL A 33 3.47 -13.70 -10.95
CA VAL A 33 4.85 -13.19 -11.06
C VAL A 33 5.59 -13.29 -9.72
N TYR A 34 4.94 -12.92 -8.62
CA TYR A 34 5.54 -13.06 -7.29
C TYR A 34 5.88 -14.53 -7.00
N ARG A 35 4.93 -15.45 -7.17
CA ARG A 35 5.11 -16.89 -6.88
C ARG A 35 6.23 -17.52 -7.71
N GLU A 36 6.30 -17.19 -8.99
CA GLU A 36 7.24 -17.84 -9.92
C GLU A 36 8.64 -17.21 -9.90
N ILE A 37 8.77 -15.93 -9.54
CA ILE A 37 10.04 -15.20 -9.60
C ILE A 37 10.48 -14.70 -8.22
N CYS A 38 9.67 -13.91 -7.54
CA CYS A 38 10.10 -13.15 -6.36
C CYS A 38 10.16 -14.03 -5.10
N ALA A 39 9.24 -15.00 -4.98
CA ALA A 39 9.10 -15.87 -3.81
C ALA A 39 10.31 -16.79 -3.59
N ALA A 40 11.18 -16.95 -4.57
CA ALA A 40 12.44 -17.69 -4.43
C ALA A 40 13.40 -17.04 -3.42
N CYS A 41 13.30 -15.70 -3.23
CA CYS A 41 14.19 -14.93 -2.37
C CYS A 41 13.45 -14.09 -1.32
N HIS A 42 12.23 -13.64 -1.61
CA HIS A 42 11.47 -12.68 -0.79
C HIS A 42 10.27 -13.31 -0.12
N SER A 43 10.10 -13.03 1.17
CA SER A 43 8.91 -13.41 1.93
C SER A 43 7.76 -12.41 1.79
N LEU A 44 6.55 -12.84 2.20
CA LEU A 44 5.34 -12.04 2.40
C LEU A 44 4.75 -12.39 3.77
N ASP A 45 5.45 -12.05 4.83
CA ASP A 45 5.18 -12.51 6.20
C ASP A 45 3.83 -12.05 6.77
N LEU A 46 3.30 -10.92 6.29
CA LEU A 46 2.04 -10.36 6.76
C LEU A 46 0.83 -10.77 5.91
N VAL A 47 1.06 -11.51 4.82
CA VAL A 47 -0.02 -11.99 3.94
C VAL A 47 -0.30 -13.45 4.22
N HIS A 48 -1.59 -13.77 4.39
CA HIS A 48 -2.09 -15.11 4.58
C HIS A 48 -2.92 -15.54 3.37
N TRP A 49 -3.05 -16.84 3.14
CA TRP A 49 -3.83 -17.39 2.04
C TRP A 49 -5.25 -16.81 1.98
N ARG A 50 -5.92 -16.67 3.13
CA ARG A 50 -7.27 -16.09 3.22
C ARG A 50 -7.39 -14.67 2.65
N ASN A 51 -6.30 -13.92 2.60
CA ASN A 51 -6.32 -12.55 2.09
C ASN A 51 -6.56 -12.47 0.58
N LEU A 52 -6.22 -13.53 -0.17
CA LEU A 52 -6.42 -13.64 -1.62
C LEU A 52 -7.86 -14.00 -2.00
N VAL A 53 -8.65 -14.55 -1.05
CA VAL A 53 -10.02 -15.02 -1.30
C VAL A 53 -10.92 -13.83 -1.64
N ASN A 54 -11.66 -13.97 -2.75
CA ASN A 54 -12.56 -12.94 -3.30
C ASN A 54 -11.88 -11.62 -3.72
N VAL A 55 -10.55 -11.59 -3.72
CA VAL A 55 -9.78 -10.47 -4.29
C VAL A 55 -9.32 -10.82 -5.70
N ALA A 56 -8.57 -11.87 -5.85
CA ALA A 56 -8.02 -12.31 -7.13
C ALA A 56 -8.35 -13.77 -7.46
N PHE A 57 -8.78 -14.53 -6.46
CA PHE A 57 -9.05 -15.96 -6.56
C PHE A 57 -10.33 -16.32 -5.80
N THR A 58 -10.95 -17.42 -6.21
CA THR A 58 -12.04 -18.06 -5.47
C THR A 58 -11.50 -18.76 -4.22
N GLU A 59 -12.39 -19.05 -3.28
CA GLU A 59 -11.99 -19.75 -2.05
C GLU A 59 -11.40 -21.15 -2.34
N ASP A 60 -11.96 -21.87 -3.31
CA ASP A 60 -11.49 -23.21 -3.66
C ASP A 60 -10.12 -23.19 -4.35
N GLU A 61 -9.87 -22.20 -5.22
CA GLU A 61 -8.54 -21.98 -5.80
C GLU A 61 -7.50 -21.72 -4.71
N VAL A 62 -7.81 -20.84 -3.75
CA VAL A 62 -6.85 -20.51 -2.68
C VAL A 62 -6.62 -21.70 -1.75
N LYS A 63 -7.64 -22.52 -1.47
CA LYS A 63 -7.47 -23.76 -0.70
C LYS A 63 -6.56 -24.74 -1.42
N ALA A 64 -6.74 -24.89 -2.74
CA ALA A 64 -5.89 -25.76 -3.55
C ALA A 64 -4.44 -25.28 -3.54
N MET A 65 -4.21 -23.98 -3.77
CA MET A 65 -2.88 -23.36 -3.72
C MET A 65 -2.21 -23.50 -2.34
N ALA A 66 -2.97 -23.30 -1.25
CA ALA A 66 -2.45 -23.47 0.10
C ALA A 66 -2.03 -24.92 0.38
N ALA A 67 -2.80 -25.89 -0.11
CA ALA A 67 -2.54 -27.31 0.10
C ALA A 67 -1.30 -27.84 -0.66
N GLU A 68 -0.77 -27.08 -1.63
CA GLU A 68 0.50 -27.39 -2.30
C GLU A 68 1.71 -27.29 -1.34
N TYR A 69 1.57 -26.60 -0.22
CA TYR A 69 2.63 -26.35 0.74
C TYR A 69 2.39 -27.10 2.04
N GLU A 70 3.48 -27.57 2.66
CA GLU A 70 3.45 -28.23 3.96
C GLU A 70 3.76 -27.23 5.08
N TYR A 71 2.97 -27.28 6.14
CA TYR A 71 3.14 -26.47 7.34
C TYR A 71 3.31 -27.36 8.57
N ARG A 72 4.27 -26.99 9.41
CA ARG A 72 4.45 -27.65 10.70
C ARG A 72 3.28 -27.26 11.63
N ALA A 73 2.58 -28.24 12.13
CA ALA A 73 1.47 -28.12 13.07
C ALA A 73 1.73 -28.94 14.34
N GLY A 74 0.92 -28.72 15.37
CA GLY A 74 1.04 -29.41 16.63
C GLY A 74 1.37 -28.45 17.78
N PRO A 75 1.68 -28.98 18.98
CA PRO A 75 1.77 -30.41 19.24
C PRO A 75 0.41 -31.12 19.21
N ASP A 76 0.41 -32.42 18.87
CA ASP A 76 -0.74 -33.30 19.04
C ASP A 76 -0.96 -33.70 20.53
N ASP A 77 -1.92 -34.58 20.79
CA ASP A 77 -2.22 -35.05 22.15
C ASP A 77 -1.04 -35.77 22.85
N ASN A 78 -0.04 -36.22 22.08
CA ASN A 78 1.19 -36.85 22.58
C ASN A 78 2.34 -35.86 22.73
N GLY A 79 2.15 -34.58 22.34
CA GLY A 79 3.20 -33.55 22.36
C GLY A 79 4.09 -33.54 21.11
N GLU A 80 3.74 -34.24 20.06
CA GLU A 80 4.54 -34.34 18.83
C GLU A 80 4.09 -33.33 17.78
N TYR A 81 5.05 -32.84 17.00
CA TYR A 81 4.78 -31.96 15.86
C TYR A 81 4.67 -32.81 14.58
N PHE A 82 3.73 -32.43 13.73
CA PHE A 82 3.49 -33.09 12.45
C PHE A 82 3.39 -32.08 11.31
N ASN A 83 3.60 -32.53 10.08
CA ASN A 83 3.36 -31.73 8.90
C ASN A 83 1.93 -31.96 8.40
N ARG A 84 1.30 -30.88 7.96
CA ARG A 84 -0.02 -30.92 7.31
C ARG A 84 -0.05 -30.05 6.07
N PRO A 85 -0.93 -30.32 5.12
CA PRO A 85 -1.21 -29.38 4.03
C PRO A 85 -1.66 -28.01 4.56
N GLY A 86 -1.29 -26.96 3.83
CA GLY A 86 -1.68 -25.61 4.18
C GLY A 86 -3.19 -25.38 4.14
N ILE A 87 -3.62 -24.44 4.96
CA ILE A 87 -5.02 -23.97 5.02
C ILE A 87 -5.07 -22.46 4.87
N LEU A 88 -6.27 -21.91 4.70
CA LEU A 88 -6.48 -20.46 4.49
C LEU A 88 -5.91 -19.56 5.61
N ALA A 89 -5.77 -20.08 6.82
CA ALA A 89 -5.24 -19.34 7.96
C ALA A 89 -3.72 -19.26 8.00
N ASP A 90 -3.03 -20.08 7.21
CA ASP A 90 -1.57 -20.09 7.20
C ASP A 90 -1.01 -18.87 6.48
N PRO A 91 0.16 -18.36 6.90
CA PRO A 91 0.88 -17.32 6.19
C PRO A 91 1.43 -17.82 4.86
N MET A 92 1.79 -16.92 3.96
CA MET A 92 2.53 -17.27 2.75
C MET A 92 3.84 -17.99 3.09
N PRO A 93 4.28 -18.97 2.28
CA PRO A 93 5.51 -19.72 2.52
C PRO A 93 6.72 -18.79 2.47
N LYS A 94 7.71 -19.10 3.32
CA LYS A 94 8.99 -18.36 3.37
C LYS A 94 10.06 -19.11 2.58
N PRO A 95 10.87 -18.40 1.79
CA PRO A 95 11.98 -19.03 1.05
C PRO A 95 13.10 -19.52 1.96
N TYR A 96 13.31 -18.88 3.10
CA TYR A 96 14.39 -19.20 4.04
C TYR A 96 13.87 -19.36 5.48
N PRO A 97 14.44 -20.27 6.26
CA PRO A 97 14.03 -20.49 7.64
C PRO A 97 14.46 -19.35 8.59
N ASN A 98 15.55 -18.64 8.27
CA ASN A 98 16.11 -17.55 9.07
C ASN A 98 16.94 -16.60 8.21
N GLU A 99 17.39 -15.49 8.80
CA GLU A 99 18.17 -14.45 8.13
C GLU A 99 19.55 -14.96 7.67
N GLU A 100 20.22 -15.80 8.46
CA GLU A 100 21.53 -16.33 8.12
C GLU A 100 21.48 -17.17 6.84
N ALA A 101 20.46 -18.04 6.71
CA ALA A 101 20.24 -18.82 5.52
C ALA A 101 19.91 -17.93 4.30
N ALA A 102 19.13 -16.88 4.51
CA ALA A 102 18.82 -15.92 3.45
C ALA A 102 20.08 -15.18 2.96
N ARG A 103 20.94 -14.72 3.88
CA ARG A 103 22.21 -14.08 3.52
C ARG A 103 23.18 -15.04 2.83
N ALA A 104 23.27 -16.26 3.30
CA ALA A 104 24.13 -17.29 2.68
C ALA A 104 23.71 -17.58 1.24
N GLY A 105 22.41 -17.62 0.95
CA GLY A 105 21.87 -17.84 -0.40
C GLY A 105 21.93 -16.61 -1.32
N ASN A 106 22.22 -15.40 -0.79
CA ASN A 106 22.15 -14.14 -1.54
C ASN A 106 23.43 -13.30 -1.42
N ASN A 107 24.61 -13.92 -1.46
CA ASN A 107 25.92 -13.26 -1.43
C ASN A 107 26.09 -12.29 -0.23
N GLY A 108 25.53 -12.64 0.93
CA GLY A 108 25.57 -11.83 2.14
C GLY A 108 24.48 -10.77 2.24
N ALA A 109 23.74 -10.49 1.17
CA ALA A 109 22.61 -9.59 1.21
C ALA A 109 21.36 -10.25 1.81
N TYR A 110 20.55 -9.48 2.53
CA TYR A 110 19.28 -9.96 3.06
C TYR A 110 18.13 -9.45 2.17
N PRO A 111 17.41 -10.32 1.46
CA PRO A 111 16.23 -9.91 0.71
C PRO A 111 15.13 -9.43 1.67
N PRO A 112 14.63 -8.20 1.53
CA PRO A 112 13.59 -7.70 2.43
C PRO A 112 12.27 -8.43 2.22
N ASP A 113 11.45 -8.52 3.28
CA ASP A 113 10.05 -8.89 3.19
C ASP A 113 9.27 -7.90 2.33
N LEU A 114 8.43 -8.40 1.42
CA LEU A 114 7.70 -7.56 0.46
C LEU A 114 6.30 -7.15 0.92
N SER A 115 5.82 -7.61 2.08
CA SER A 115 4.45 -7.35 2.55
C SER A 115 4.11 -5.86 2.62
N LEU A 116 5.06 -5.02 3.01
CA LEU A 116 4.87 -3.56 3.16
C LEU A 116 5.85 -2.74 2.30
N ILE A 117 6.48 -3.36 1.31
CA ILE A 117 7.59 -2.73 0.57
C ILE A 117 7.19 -1.42 -0.10
N THR A 118 5.97 -1.32 -0.65
CA THR A 118 5.46 -0.10 -1.28
C THR A 118 5.22 1.04 -0.29
N LYS A 119 5.08 0.75 1.00
CA LYS A 119 4.97 1.75 2.08
C LYS A 119 6.32 2.03 2.74
N ALA A 120 7.25 1.09 2.66
CA ALA A 120 8.57 1.16 3.31
C ALA A 120 9.64 1.84 2.44
N ARG A 121 9.29 2.28 1.22
CA ARG A 121 10.23 2.94 0.32
C ARG A 121 9.69 4.28 -0.15
N HIS A 122 10.57 5.28 -0.22
CA HIS A 122 10.27 6.57 -0.83
C HIS A 122 9.86 6.36 -2.29
N GLY A 123 8.78 7.03 -2.73
CA GLY A 123 8.25 6.84 -4.08
C GLY A 123 7.29 5.64 -4.22
N GLY A 124 7.20 4.76 -3.21
CA GLY A 124 6.22 3.66 -3.16
C GLY A 124 6.22 2.79 -4.41
N VAL A 125 5.05 2.60 -5.01
CA VAL A 125 4.86 1.80 -6.23
C VAL A 125 5.74 2.28 -7.40
N ASN A 126 5.94 3.60 -7.54
CA ASN A 126 6.77 4.16 -8.59
C ASN A 126 8.24 3.75 -8.42
N TYR A 127 8.73 3.76 -7.17
CA TYR A 127 10.08 3.32 -6.87
C TYR A 127 10.27 1.83 -7.17
N ILE A 128 9.38 0.97 -6.69
CA ILE A 128 9.50 -0.48 -6.92
C ILE A 128 9.45 -0.80 -8.42
N TYR A 129 8.53 -0.17 -9.16
CA TYR A 129 8.45 -0.33 -10.61
C TYR A 129 9.76 0.09 -11.30
N SER A 130 10.28 1.28 -10.97
CA SER A 130 11.52 1.79 -11.53
C SER A 130 12.72 0.91 -11.16
N LEU A 131 12.75 0.39 -9.93
CA LEU A 131 13.82 -0.48 -9.46
C LEU A 131 13.89 -1.78 -10.26
N ILE A 132 12.76 -2.48 -10.43
CA ILE A 132 12.75 -3.80 -11.09
C ILE A 132 12.86 -3.72 -12.62
N THR A 133 12.61 -2.54 -13.22
CA THR A 133 12.75 -2.30 -14.66
C THR A 133 13.98 -1.48 -15.02
N GLY A 134 14.69 -0.93 -14.04
CA GLY A 134 15.75 0.07 -14.23
C GLY A 134 17.17 -0.49 -14.26
N TYR A 135 17.35 -1.77 -14.51
CA TYR A 135 18.68 -2.36 -14.65
C TYR A 135 19.35 -1.91 -15.95
N HIS A 136 20.60 -1.47 -15.84
CA HIS A 136 21.43 -1.04 -16.97
C HIS A 136 22.88 -1.47 -16.78
N GLU A 137 23.65 -1.42 -17.87
CA GLU A 137 25.10 -1.51 -17.78
C GLU A 137 25.66 -0.30 -17.00
N PRO A 138 26.68 -0.51 -16.16
CA PRO A 138 27.28 0.59 -15.42
C PRO A 138 27.88 1.63 -16.36
N PRO A 139 27.76 2.93 -16.05
CA PRO A 139 28.41 3.99 -16.84
C PRO A 139 29.93 3.86 -16.84
N ALA A 140 30.57 4.43 -17.84
CA ALA A 140 32.02 4.44 -17.96
C ALA A 140 32.68 5.02 -16.68
N GLY A 141 33.65 4.28 -16.14
CA GLY A 141 34.35 4.65 -14.91
C GLY A 141 33.68 4.19 -13.58
N VAL A 142 32.54 3.48 -13.66
CA VAL A 142 31.91 2.86 -12.52
C VAL A 142 32.27 1.37 -12.50
N GLU A 143 33.06 0.96 -11.49
CA GLU A 143 33.41 -0.44 -11.27
C GLU A 143 32.51 -1.01 -10.16
N LEU A 144 31.88 -2.12 -10.46
CA LEU A 144 31.05 -2.87 -9.51
C LEU A 144 31.84 -4.03 -8.92
N ARG A 145 31.60 -4.32 -7.64
CA ARG A 145 32.11 -5.56 -7.05
C ARG A 145 31.39 -6.76 -7.68
N GLU A 146 32.08 -7.87 -7.72
CA GLU A 146 31.50 -9.15 -8.16
C GLU A 146 30.19 -9.48 -7.39
N GLY A 147 29.16 -9.88 -8.11
CA GLY A 147 27.83 -10.19 -7.56
C GLY A 147 26.93 -8.97 -7.33
N LEU A 148 27.36 -7.76 -7.73
CA LEU A 148 26.50 -6.56 -7.72
C LEU A 148 26.11 -6.16 -9.15
N HIS A 149 24.92 -5.55 -9.26
CA HIS A 149 24.33 -5.09 -10.51
C HIS A 149 24.11 -3.58 -10.45
N PHE A 150 24.25 -2.90 -11.58
CA PHE A 150 23.99 -1.46 -11.63
C PHE A 150 22.50 -1.20 -11.75
N ASN A 151 22.00 -0.35 -10.84
CA ASN A 151 20.64 0.15 -10.90
C ASN A 151 20.62 1.60 -10.41
N PRO A 152 20.31 2.57 -11.27
CA PRO A 152 20.39 3.99 -10.90
C PRO A 152 19.35 4.43 -9.88
N TYR A 153 18.28 3.65 -9.68
CA TYR A 153 17.25 3.94 -8.68
C TYR A 153 17.62 3.43 -7.28
N PHE A 154 18.56 2.47 -7.20
CA PHE A 154 19.01 1.98 -5.91
C PHE A 154 20.05 2.95 -5.29
N PRO A 155 19.95 3.25 -3.97
CA PRO A 155 20.95 4.09 -3.31
C PRO A 155 22.37 3.57 -3.52
N GLY A 156 23.27 4.44 -3.97
CA GLY A 156 24.63 4.07 -4.33
C GLY A 156 24.80 3.39 -5.68
N GLY A 157 23.71 3.10 -6.41
CA GLY A 157 23.74 2.54 -7.75
C GLY A 157 24.12 1.06 -7.88
N ALA A 158 24.52 0.39 -6.79
CA ALA A 158 24.97 -1.00 -6.77
C ALA A 158 24.05 -1.86 -5.91
N ILE A 159 23.33 -2.80 -6.53
CA ILE A 159 22.38 -3.68 -5.85
C ILE A 159 22.77 -5.15 -5.99
N SER A 160 22.59 -5.94 -4.93
CA SER A 160 22.85 -7.39 -4.96
C SER A 160 21.77 -8.19 -5.68
N MET A 161 20.54 -7.66 -5.78
CA MET A 161 19.46 -8.31 -6.50
C MET A 161 19.76 -8.29 -8.00
N ALA A 162 19.79 -9.45 -8.64
CA ALA A 162 19.93 -9.55 -10.10
C ALA A 162 18.63 -9.12 -10.80
N GLN A 163 18.73 -8.72 -12.06
CA GLN A 163 17.56 -8.56 -12.91
C GLN A 163 16.92 -9.93 -13.15
N ASN A 164 15.64 -10.05 -12.81
CA ASN A 164 14.89 -11.30 -12.95
C ASN A 164 13.67 -11.18 -13.87
N LEU A 165 13.30 -9.98 -14.32
CA LEU A 165 12.18 -9.77 -15.23
C LEU A 165 12.69 -9.59 -16.67
N TYR A 166 12.35 -10.56 -17.51
CA TYR A 166 12.61 -10.58 -18.94
C TYR A 166 11.33 -10.91 -19.70
N ASP A 167 11.18 -10.40 -20.92
CA ASP A 167 10.00 -10.68 -21.73
C ASP A 167 9.78 -12.18 -21.91
N GLY A 168 8.56 -12.61 -21.61
CA GLY A 168 8.14 -14.01 -21.76
C GLY A 168 8.66 -15.01 -20.72
N ILE A 169 9.21 -14.55 -19.59
CA ILE A 169 9.68 -15.47 -18.53
C ILE A 169 8.53 -16.14 -17.77
N VAL A 170 7.35 -15.54 -17.76
CA VAL A 170 6.11 -16.08 -17.18
C VAL A 170 5.11 -16.27 -18.31
N ASP A 171 4.33 -17.34 -18.25
CA ASP A 171 3.19 -17.56 -19.15
C ASP A 171 1.89 -17.27 -18.39
N TYR A 172 1.25 -16.16 -18.72
CA TYR A 172 0.02 -15.75 -18.03
C TYR A 172 -1.17 -16.61 -18.44
N GLU A 173 -1.89 -17.13 -17.46
CA GLU A 173 -3.08 -17.98 -17.65
C GLU A 173 -4.18 -17.28 -18.47
N ASP A 174 -4.26 -15.95 -18.43
CA ASP A 174 -5.26 -15.15 -19.14
C ASP A 174 -4.85 -14.76 -20.57
N GLY A 175 -3.66 -15.20 -21.02
CA GLY A 175 -3.13 -14.89 -22.36
C GLY A 175 -2.62 -13.45 -22.51
N THR A 176 -2.52 -12.67 -21.44
CA THR A 176 -1.91 -11.32 -21.48
C THR A 176 -0.43 -11.45 -21.88
N PRO A 177 0.09 -10.63 -22.80
CA PRO A 177 1.52 -10.69 -23.15
C PRO A 177 2.40 -10.36 -21.92
N ALA A 178 3.26 -11.31 -21.55
CA ALA A 178 4.15 -11.19 -20.38
C ALA A 178 5.42 -10.42 -20.74
N THR A 179 5.29 -9.14 -21.10
CA THR A 179 6.45 -8.25 -21.24
C THR A 179 7.00 -7.89 -19.86
N ALA A 180 8.30 -7.59 -19.76
CA ALA A 180 8.92 -7.18 -18.51
C ALA A 180 8.19 -5.99 -17.85
N SER A 181 7.74 -5.02 -18.65
CA SER A 181 6.98 -3.86 -18.17
C SER A 181 5.58 -4.23 -17.67
N GLN A 182 4.89 -5.18 -18.32
CA GLN A 182 3.58 -5.67 -17.87
C GLN A 182 3.71 -6.47 -16.58
N MET A 183 4.67 -7.38 -16.51
CA MET A 183 4.95 -8.15 -15.29
C MET A 183 5.34 -7.25 -14.12
N ALA A 184 6.18 -6.24 -14.37
CA ALA A 184 6.54 -5.24 -13.37
C ALA A 184 5.31 -4.47 -12.87
N LYS A 185 4.42 -4.02 -13.76
CA LYS A 185 3.16 -3.37 -13.39
C LYS A 185 2.30 -4.28 -12.53
N ASP A 186 2.12 -5.52 -12.95
CA ASP A 186 1.24 -6.47 -12.28
C ASP A 186 1.77 -6.86 -10.89
N VAL A 187 3.06 -7.19 -10.77
CA VAL A 187 3.64 -7.54 -9.46
C VAL A 187 3.65 -6.33 -8.51
N VAL A 188 3.92 -5.11 -8.99
CA VAL A 188 3.86 -3.92 -8.15
C VAL A 188 2.43 -3.60 -7.71
N THR A 189 1.43 -3.84 -8.55
CA THR A 189 0.01 -3.71 -8.17
C THR A 189 -0.35 -4.73 -7.08
N PHE A 190 0.10 -5.98 -7.21
CA PHE A 190 -0.07 -7.01 -6.18
C PHE A 190 0.61 -6.62 -4.86
N LEU A 191 1.86 -6.15 -4.89
CA LEU A 191 2.59 -5.72 -3.69
C LEU A 191 1.98 -4.48 -3.03
N ASP A 192 1.41 -3.56 -3.82
CA ASP A 192 0.69 -2.42 -3.27
C ASP A 192 -0.63 -2.84 -2.61
N TRP A 193 -1.33 -3.82 -3.20
CA TRP A 193 -2.48 -4.44 -2.56
C TRP A 193 -2.08 -5.16 -1.27
N ALA A 194 -1.01 -5.94 -1.27
CA ALA A 194 -0.51 -6.62 -0.06
C ALA A 194 -0.25 -5.65 1.09
N ALA A 195 0.27 -4.46 0.78
CA ALA A 195 0.56 -3.41 1.76
C ALA A 195 -0.67 -2.62 2.23
N GLN A 196 -1.80 -2.68 1.53
CA GLN A 196 -3.04 -1.95 1.87
C GLN A 196 -4.29 -2.63 1.27
N PRO A 197 -4.61 -3.86 1.69
CA PRO A 197 -5.72 -4.63 1.10
C PRO A 197 -7.09 -3.96 1.27
N GLU A 198 -7.21 -3.06 2.23
CA GLU A 198 -8.43 -2.31 2.53
C GLU A 198 -8.61 -1.02 1.69
N LEU A 199 -7.70 -0.71 0.75
CA LEU A 199 -7.69 0.57 0.03
C LEU A 199 -9.01 0.86 -0.67
N ASP A 200 -9.59 -0.11 -1.36
CA ASP A 200 -10.83 0.06 -2.12
C ASP A 200 -12.00 0.35 -1.19
N ASP A 201 -12.11 -0.41 -0.10
CA ASP A 201 -13.12 -0.19 0.93
C ASP A 201 -12.93 1.15 1.65
N ARG A 202 -11.70 1.51 1.97
CA ARG A 202 -11.36 2.78 2.60
C ARG A 202 -11.77 3.97 1.73
N LYS A 203 -11.48 3.92 0.43
CA LYS A 203 -11.87 4.99 -0.51
C LYS A 203 -13.37 5.08 -0.68
N ARG A 204 -14.07 3.96 -0.84
CA ARG A 204 -15.52 3.91 -0.97
C ARG A 204 -16.21 4.45 0.28
N LYS A 205 -15.84 3.94 1.46
CA LYS A 205 -16.39 4.41 2.73
C LYS A 205 -16.03 5.85 3.02
N GLY A 206 -14.79 6.26 2.74
CA GLY A 206 -14.32 7.64 2.88
C GLY A 206 -15.15 8.62 2.06
N THR A 207 -15.44 8.30 0.81
CA THR A 207 -16.31 9.12 -0.06
C THR A 207 -17.73 9.23 0.51
N GLN A 208 -18.32 8.12 0.99
CA GLN A 208 -19.62 8.14 1.64
C GLN A 208 -19.64 9.03 2.89
N VAL A 209 -18.63 8.91 3.76
CA VAL A 209 -18.49 9.74 4.95
C VAL A 209 -18.36 11.22 4.59
N LEU A 210 -17.55 11.56 3.58
CA LEU A 210 -17.41 12.94 3.13
C LEU A 210 -18.73 13.54 2.65
N ILE A 211 -19.54 12.79 1.91
CA ILE A 211 -20.88 13.24 1.46
C ILE A 211 -21.78 13.49 2.67
N ILE A 212 -21.87 12.54 3.60
CA ILE A 212 -22.72 12.65 4.80
C ILE A 212 -22.30 13.84 5.65
N VAL A 213 -21.02 13.99 5.93
CA VAL A 213 -20.49 15.09 6.76
C VAL A 213 -20.72 16.44 6.07
N SER A 214 -20.56 16.54 4.76
CA SER A 214 -20.83 17.77 4.01
C SER A 214 -22.29 18.17 4.08
N LEU A 215 -23.23 17.23 3.97
CA LEU A 215 -24.67 17.48 4.13
C LEU A 215 -25.01 17.91 5.57
N LEU A 216 -24.44 17.25 6.58
CA LEU A 216 -24.63 17.64 7.97
C LEU A 216 -24.06 19.04 8.26
N LEU A 217 -22.90 19.38 7.69
CA LEU A 217 -22.31 20.70 7.79
C LEU A 217 -23.23 21.78 7.18
N ALA A 218 -23.75 21.52 5.96
CA ALA A 218 -24.68 22.43 5.30
C ALA A 218 -25.96 22.65 6.13
N LEU A 219 -26.52 21.58 6.68
CA LEU A 219 -27.69 21.62 7.57
C LEU A 219 -27.39 22.40 8.86
N SER A 220 -26.24 22.15 9.45
CA SER A 220 -25.78 22.85 10.66
C SER A 220 -25.63 24.35 10.43
N VAL A 221 -24.98 24.75 9.32
CA VAL A 221 -24.83 26.15 8.92
C VAL A 221 -26.19 26.79 8.66
N TRP A 222 -27.08 26.09 7.94
CA TRP A 222 -28.44 26.56 7.70
C TRP A 222 -29.21 26.75 9.02
N SER A 223 -29.22 25.75 9.90
CA SER A 223 -29.89 25.79 11.21
C SER A 223 -29.35 26.97 12.07
N LYS A 224 -28.02 27.11 12.14
CA LYS A 224 -27.40 28.24 12.81
C LYS A 224 -27.88 29.58 12.25
N ARG A 225 -27.83 29.75 10.92
CA ARG A 225 -28.26 30.99 10.25
C ARG A 225 -29.74 31.28 10.51
N HIS A 226 -30.59 30.26 10.43
CA HIS A 226 -32.02 30.39 10.71
C HIS A 226 -32.28 30.82 12.13
N ARG A 227 -31.71 30.15 13.14
CA ARG A 227 -31.91 30.49 14.58
C ARG A 227 -31.39 31.87 14.94
N PHE A 228 -30.27 32.30 14.41
CA PHE A 228 -29.64 33.56 14.78
C PHE A 228 -30.00 34.71 13.86
N SER A 229 -30.73 34.50 12.78
CA SER A 229 -31.11 35.59 11.85
C SER A 229 -31.94 36.67 12.54
N SER A 230 -32.94 36.30 13.34
CA SER A 230 -33.80 37.23 14.07
C SER A 230 -33.04 38.06 15.12
N LEU A 231 -32.01 37.47 15.74
CA LEU A 231 -31.17 38.15 16.72
C LEU A 231 -30.19 39.10 16.03
N LYS A 232 -29.57 38.67 14.92
CA LYS A 232 -28.59 39.50 14.19
C LYS A 232 -29.23 40.68 13.44
N THR A 233 -30.47 40.54 12.98
CA THR A 233 -31.19 41.56 12.25
C THR A 233 -32.05 42.46 13.18
N ARG A 234 -32.17 42.13 14.48
CA ARG A 234 -32.93 42.92 15.44
C ARG A 234 -32.27 44.27 15.64
N LYS A 235 -33.01 45.32 15.36
CA LYS A 235 -32.61 46.70 15.72
C LYS A 235 -32.79 46.88 17.21
N ILE A 236 -31.71 47.12 17.94
CA ILE A 236 -31.75 47.43 19.38
C ILE A 236 -31.91 48.93 19.49
N VAL A 237 -33.05 49.36 20.03
CA VAL A 237 -33.31 50.74 20.38
C VAL A 237 -33.26 50.84 21.91
N TYR A 238 -32.32 51.59 22.40
CA TYR A 238 -32.23 51.87 23.83
C TYR A 238 -33.23 52.97 24.18
N ASN A 239 -34.25 52.64 24.98
CA ASN A 239 -35.19 53.58 25.54
C ASN A 239 -34.79 53.77 27.01
N PRO A 240 -34.10 54.88 27.37
CA PRO A 240 -33.77 55.15 28.76
C PRO A 240 -35.06 55.42 29.56
N PRO A 241 -35.07 55.06 30.85
CA PRO A 241 -36.17 55.45 31.73
C PRO A 241 -36.49 56.91 31.62
N LYS A 242 -37.76 57.27 31.74
CA LYS A 242 -38.24 58.61 31.55
C LYS A 242 -37.57 59.61 32.52
N ASP A 243 -37.05 59.18 33.61
CA ASP A 243 -36.36 59.89 34.67
C ASP A 243 -34.82 59.89 34.53
N TRP A 244 -34.30 59.30 33.45
CA TRP A 244 -32.86 59.33 33.21
C TRP A 244 -32.43 60.59 32.51
N SER A 245 -31.69 61.41 33.27
CA SER A 245 -30.98 62.57 32.74
C SER A 245 -29.71 62.15 32.00
N SER A 246 -29.56 62.52 30.74
CA SER A 246 -28.34 62.30 29.95
C SER A 246 -27.18 63.19 30.40
N ASN A 247 -27.42 64.04 31.38
CA ASN A 247 -26.39 64.98 31.86
C ASN A 247 -25.67 64.38 33.08
N PRO A 248 -24.37 64.09 32.97
CA PRO A 248 -23.60 63.47 34.07
C PRO A 248 -23.57 64.31 35.33
N ARG A 249 -23.90 65.63 35.25
CA ARG A 249 -23.95 66.51 36.38
C ARG A 249 -25.20 66.36 37.25
N ASP A 250 -26.22 65.63 36.76
CA ASP A 250 -27.48 65.46 37.50
C ASP A 250 -27.48 64.15 38.27
N LEU A 251 -26.46 63.26 38.09
CA LEU A 251 -26.31 61.98 38.79
C LEU A 251 -25.89 62.13 40.27
N GLY A 252 -25.51 63.29 40.70
CA GLY A 252 -25.05 63.60 42.08
C GLY A 252 -26.04 64.34 42.96
N LYS A 253 -27.30 64.49 42.50
CA LYS A 253 -28.32 65.33 43.27
C LYS A 253 -29.49 64.47 43.73
N LYS A 254 -29.20 63.27 44.27
CA LYS A 254 -30.19 62.56 45.11
C LYS A 254 -29.58 62.31 46.46
#